data_59eea1e90879ded26dc6061899776034
#
_entry.id   59eea1e90879ded26dc6061899776034
#
_cell.length_a   1.000
_cell.length_b   1.000
_cell.length_c   1.000
_cell.angle_alpha   90.00
_cell.angle_beta   90.00
_cell.angle_gamma   90.00
#
_symmetry.space_group_name_H-M   'P 1'
#
loop_
_entity.id
_entity.type
_entity.pdbx_description
1 polymer ?
#
loop_
_entity_poly.entity_id
_entity_poly.type
_entity_poly.pdbx_seq_one_letter_code
_entity_poly.pdbx_strand_id
1 'polypeptide(L)'
;NNIADCLENLERISGINRVEIASEMECLFSCGRDLYENADKKRKLLGSYTKKCAHNISGDTVIVRIDEIVRNLREKADWMMENIRKNEWITDGGDGWFNGYYDDHKNPVECCEKDRVRMMLTSQVFAIMSGTATKEQTAAISRSADKYLFDEKAGGYRLNTNFREEKFDLGRMFGFAYGEKENGAVFSHMAVMYANALYSQGFVKEGYKVLNTLLHAAMNFESSYMYPGLPEYFDSDGRGLYAYLTGAASWYM
;
A
#
# COMPACT_ATOMS: atom_id res chain seq x y z
N ASN A 1 1.37 13.97 -1.14
CA ASN A 1 0.57 15.04 -1.75
C ASN A 1 -0.50 15.60 -0.80
N ASN A 2 -1.30 14.79 -0.11
CA ASN A 2 -2.40 15.27 0.74
C ASN A 2 -1.98 16.30 1.82
N ILE A 3 -0.80 16.14 2.44
CA ILE A 3 -0.29 17.12 3.41
C ILE A 3 -0.01 18.45 2.71
N ALA A 4 0.58 18.43 1.52
CA ALA A 4 0.82 19.62 0.73
C ALA A 4 -0.49 20.33 0.36
N ASP A 5 -1.50 19.56 -0.07
CA ASP A 5 -2.84 20.09 -0.41
C ASP A 5 -3.53 20.71 0.82
N CYS A 6 -3.39 20.11 2.00
CA CYS A 6 -3.92 20.67 3.25
C CYS A 6 -3.23 21.99 3.63
N LEU A 7 -1.92 22.08 3.44
CA LEU A 7 -1.16 23.30 3.73
C LEU A 7 -1.51 24.44 2.75
N GLU A 8 -1.65 24.15 1.46
CA GLU A 8 -2.12 25.13 0.47
C GLU A 8 -3.54 25.62 0.79
N ASN A 9 -4.43 24.72 1.19
CA ASN A 9 -5.77 25.08 1.61
C ASN A 9 -5.77 25.94 2.87
N LEU A 10 -4.91 25.62 3.84
CA LEU A 10 -4.75 26.43 5.05
C LEU A 10 -4.31 27.85 4.70
N GLU A 11 -3.28 28.02 3.87
CA GLU A 11 -2.82 29.32 3.39
C GLU A 11 -3.93 30.09 2.68
N ARG A 12 -4.64 29.44 1.75
CA ARG A 12 -5.73 30.04 0.98
C ARG A 12 -6.91 30.53 1.84
N ILE A 13 -7.26 29.76 2.90
CA ILE A 13 -8.43 30.06 3.73
C ILE A 13 -8.08 31.07 4.84
N SER A 14 -6.91 30.91 5.47
CA SER A 14 -6.54 31.71 6.66
C SER A 14 -5.65 32.92 6.35
N GLY A 15 -5.02 32.97 5.17
CA GLY A 15 -3.98 33.92 4.84
C GLY A 15 -2.65 33.69 5.57
N ILE A 16 -2.53 32.63 6.34
CA ILE A 16 -1.30 32.24 7.05
C ILE A 16 -0.34 31.63 6.03
N ASN A 17 0.79 32.27 5.79
CA ASN A 17 1.81 31.85 4.84
C ASN A 17 3.10 31.33 5.51
N ARG A 18 3.15 31.30 6.84
CA ARG A 18 4.28 30.84 7.64
C ARG A 18 3.78 30.02 8.80
N VAL A 19 4.53 28.99 9.16
CA VAL A 19 4.26 28.14 10.32
C VAL A 19 5.51 28.05 11.18
N GLU A 20 5.30 27.95 12.45
CA GLU A 20 6.35 27.69 13.43
C GLU A 20 6.44 26.17 13.65
N ILE A 21 7.60 25.60 13.46
CA ILE A 21 7.88 24.17 13.63
C ILE A 21 9.04 23.97 14.59
N ALA A 22 9.13 22.80 15.21
CA ALA A 22 10.28 22.43 16.02
C ALA A 22 11.57 22.49 15.18
N SER A 23 12.64 23.08 15.71
CA SER A 23 13.90 23.27 14.99
C SER A 23 14.51 21.97 14.47
N GLU A 24 14.29 20.87 15.16
CA GLU A 24 14.71 19.53 14.75
C GLU A 24 14.10 19.08 13.41
N MET A 25 12.89 19.57 13.10
CA MET A 25 12.15 19.22 11.87
C MET A 25 12.64 19.97 10.64
N GLU A 26 13.33 21.09 10.78
CA GLU A 26 13.78 21.94 9.67
C GLU A 26 14.51 21.13 8.58
N CYS A 27 15.39 20.23 8.99
CA CYS A 27 16.16 19.40 8.08
C CYS A 27 15.30 18.48 7.20
N LEU A 28 14.06 18.19 7.59
CA LEU A 28 13.14 17.36 6.81
C LEU A 28 12.48 18.14 5.67
N PHE A 29 12.38 19.45 5.78
CA PHE A 29 11.73 20.32 4.80
C PHE A 29 12.70 21.17 3.98
N SER A 30 13.95 21.32 4.44
CA SER A 30 14.98 22.10 3.76
C SER A 30 15.92 21.28 2.89
N CYS A 31 15.79 19.93 2.90
CA CYS A 31 16.69 19.06 2.15
C CYS A 31 16.38 19.05 0.65
N GLY A 32 17.42 19.23 -0.16
CA GLY A 32 17.32 19.17 -1.62
C GLY A 32 17.33 17.72 -2.16
N ARG A 33 17.03 17.60 -3.45
CA ARG A 33 16.91 16.33 -4.18
C ARG A 33 18.13 15.43 -4.05
N ASP A 34 19.34 16.00 -4.13
CA ASP A 34 20.60 15.28 -3.99
C ASP A 34 20.76 14.52 -2.67
N LEU A 35 20.02 14.94 -1.64
CA LEU A 35 20.06 14.32 -0.33
C LEU A 35 19.13 13.12 -0.23
N TYR A 36 17.89 13.23 -0.67
CA TYR A 36 16.95 12.11 -0.55
C TYR A 36 17.05 11.08 -1.67
N GLU A 37 17.67 11.42 -2.82
CA GLU A 37 18.02 10.46 -3.87
C GLU A 37 19.17 9.53 -3.46
N ASN A 38 20.05 9.99 -2.59
CA ASN A 38 21.18 9.19 -2.13
C ASN A 38 20.84 8.48 -0.82
N ALA A 39 20.80 7.15 -0.85
CA ALA A 39 20.40 6.33 0.30
C ALA A 39 21.28 6.56 1.54
N ASP A 40 22.61 6.75 1.36
CA ASP A 40 23.52 6.96 2.49
C ASP A 40 23.38 8.37 3.08
N LYS A 41 23.23 9.39 2.24
CA LYS A 41 22.95 10.75 2.71
C LYS A 41 21.62 10.80 3.47
N LYS A 42 20.57 10.19 2.91
CA LYS A 42 19.26 10.08 3.56
C LYS A 42 19.33 9.36 4.89
N ARG A 43 20.03 8.23 4.97
CA ARG A 43 20.21 7.48 6.22
C ARG A 43 20.94 8.29 7.29
N LYS A 44 21.99 9.04 6.90
CA LYS A 44 22.71 9.94 7.81
C LYS A 44 21.81 11.06 8.33
N LEU A 45 21.01 11.69 7.46
CA LEU A 45 20.06 12.74 7.86
C LEU A 45 19.05 12.19 8.85
N LEU A 46 18.37 11.08 8.51
CA LEU A 46 17.36 10.47 9.38
C LEU A 46 17.97 10.00 10.71
N GLY A 47 19.17 9.44 10.70
CA GLY A 47 19.88 9.06 11.91
C GLY A 47 20.23 10.27 12.80
N SER A 48 20.61 11.40 12.20
CA SER A 48 20.82 12.65 12.93
C SER A 48 19.53 13.19 13.53
N TYR A 49 18.46 13.22 12.74
CA TYR A 49 17.13 13.63 13.20
C TYR A 49 16.64 12.76 14.36
N THR A 50 16.69 11.44 14.21
CA THR A 50 16.27 10.50 15.26
C THR A 50 17.06 10.69 16.56
N LYS A 51 18.37 10.93 16.47
CA LYS A 51 19.20 11.20 17.66
C LYS A 51 18.80 12.50 18.36
N LYS A 52 18.48 13.55 17.62
CA LYS A 52 18.03 14.83 18.21
C LYS A 52 16.68 14.69 18.94
N CYS A 53 15.80 13.83 18.44
CA CYS A 53 14.45 13.63 18.98
C CYS A 53 14.32 12.46 19.98
N ALA A 54 15.41 11.70 20.26
CA ALA A 54 15.33 10.40 20.97
C ALA A 54 14.82 10.49 22.43
N HIS A 55 15.13 11.57 23.14
CA HIS A 55 14.80 11.71 24.57
C HIS A 55 14.11 13.02 24.89
N ASN A 56 14.59 14.12 24.35
CA ASN A 56 14.03 15.46 24.54
C ASN A 56 14.17 16.23 23.23
N ILE A 57 13.13 16.99 22.87
CA ILE A 57 13.22 18.05 21.88
C ILE A 57 13.70 19.32 22.59
N SER A 58 14.47 20.17 21.91
CA SER A 58 15.05 21.39 22.49
C SER A 58 13.98 22.37 23.01
N GLY A 59 12.82 22.39 22.36
CA GLY A 59 11.80 23.42 22.53
C GLY A 59 12.05 24.65 21.68
N ASP A 60 13.17 24.69 20.97
CA ASP A 60 13.44 25.75 19.99
C ASP A 60 12.57 25.57 18.76
N THR A 61 12.16 26.70 18.16
CA THR A 61 11.33 26.70 16.96
C THR A 61 11.97 27.51 15.85
N VAL A 62 11.58 27.18 14.62
CA VAL A 62 11.93 27.92 13.41
C VAL A 62 10.68 28.27 12.62
N ILE A 63 10.69 29.44 11.99
CA ILE A 63 9.59 29.89 11.13
C ILE A 63 9.91 29.47 9.70
N VAL A 64 9.04 28.67 9.10
CA VAL A 64 9.17 28.17 7.72
C VAL A 64 7.98 28.68 6.90
N ARG A 65 8.21 28.96 5.64
CA ARG A 65 7.15 29.35 4.69
C ARG A 65 6.37 28.11 4.24
N ILE A 66 5.05 28.22 4.16
CA ILE A 66 4.18 27.12 3.73
C ILE A 66 4.49 26.69 2.30
N ASP A 67 4.71 27.65 1.38
CA ASP A 67 5.04 27.34 -0.01
C ASP A 67 6.36 26.55 -0.18
N GLU A 68 7.34 26.76 0.70
CA GLU A 68 8.60 26.01 0.72
C GLU A 68 8.38 24.56 1.18
N ILE A 69 7.58 24.37 2.23
CA ILE A 69 7.21 23.04 2.71
C ILE A 69 6.43 22.29 1.62
N VAL A 70 5.43 22.91 1.03
CA VAL A 70 4.58 22.34 -0.03
C VAL A 70 5.43 21.89 -1.22
N ARG A 71 6.29 22.78 -1.73
CA ARG A 71 7.19 22.47 -2.84
C ARG A 71 8.07 21.26 -2.52
N ASN A 72 8.70 21.26 -1.35
CA ASN A 72 9.59 20.17 -0.92
C ASN A 72 8.86 18.82 -0.79
N LEU A 73 7.63 18.83 -0.25
CA LEU A 73 6.81 17.62 -0.13
C LEU A 73 6.39 17.09 -1.51
N ARG A 74 5.99 17.97 -2.45
CA ARG A 74 5.62 17.57 -3.81
C ARG A 74 6.81 17.00 -4.58
N GLU A 75 7.95 17.68 -4.56
CA GLU A 75 9.17 17.20 -5.22
C GLU A 75 9.58 15.80 -4.73
N LYS A 76 9.49 15.55 -3.43
CA LYS A 76 9.76 14.21 -2.84
C LYS A 76 8.74 13.18 -3.27
N ALA A 77 7.46 13.52 -3.28
CA ALA A 77 6.40 12.62 -3.70
C ALA A 77 6.55 12.24 -5.18
N ASP A 78 6.79 13.22 -6.04
CA ASP A 78 6.97 13.02 -7.47
C ASP A 78 8.21 12.14 -7.75
N TRP A 79 9.33 12.46 -7.12
CA TRP A 79 10.54 11.63 -7.22
C TRP A 79 10.28 10.18 -6.77
N MET A 80 9.58 9.99 -5.64
CA MET A 80 9.28 8.65 -5.12
C MET A 80 8.41 7.86 -6.10
N MET A 81 7.35 8.47 -6.63
CA MET A 81 6.48 7.83 -7.62
C MET A 81 7.22 7.47 -8.90
N GLU A 82 8.05 8.39 -9.44
CA GLU A 82 8.88 8.13 -10.61
C GLU A 82 9.87 6.99 -10.38
N ASN A 83 10.52 6.98 -9.21
CA ASN A 83 11.49 5.95 -8.84
C ASN A 83 10.83 4.57 -8.74
N ILE A 84 9.64 4.49 -8.13
CA ILE A 84 8.86 3.24 -8.04
C ILE A 84 8.44 2.78 -9.42
N ARG A 85 7.87 3.66 -10.25
CA ARG A 85 7.46 3.31 -11.62
C ARG A 85 8.61 2.75 -12.45
N LYS A 86 9.81 3.31 -12.29
CA LYS A 86 10.99 2.94 -13.07
C LYS A 86 11.61 1.63 -12.61
N ASN A 87 11.70 1.41 -11.30
CA ASN A 87 12.53 0.36 -10.73
C ASN A 87 11.74 -0.85 -10.23
N GLU A 88 10.44 -0.68 -9.91
CA GLU A 88 9.65 -1.72 -9.26
C GLU A 88 8.61 -2.37 -10.19
N TRP A 89 8.50 -1.92 -11.43
CA TRP A 89 7.53 -2.48 -12.38
C TRP A 89 8.01 -3.80 -12.97
N ILE A 90 7.20 -4.85 -12.77
CA ILE A 90 7.40 -6.20 -13.32
C ILE A 90 6.44 -6.37 -14.49
N THR A 91 6.92 -6.86 -15.64
CA THR A 91 6.11 -7.07 -16.85
C THR A 91 5.80 -8.55 -17.08
N ASP A 92 4.58 -8.82 -17.56
CA ASP A 92 4.11 -10.15 -17.96
C ASP A 92 3.32 -10.03 -19.28
N GLY A 93 3.98 -10.07 -20.41
CA GLY A 93 3.35 -10.17 -21.73
C GLY A 93 2.32 -9.08 -22.09
N GLY A 94 2.44 -7.88 -21.52
CA GLY A 94 1.49 -6.76 -21.63
C GLY A 94 0.67 -6.50 -20.37
N ASP A 95 0.74 -7.39 -19.40
CA ASP A 95 0.28 -7.21 -18.03
C ASP A 95 1.45 -6.88 -17.11
N GLY A 96 1.22 -6.70 -15.82
CA GLY A 96 2.28 -6.43 -14.87
C GLY A 96 1.78 -5.97 -13.51
N TRP A 97 2.74 -5.82 -12.60
CA TRP A 97 2.50 -5.35 -11.23
C TRP A 97 3.78 -4.76 -10.63
N PHE A 98 3.68 -4.12 -9.49
CA PHE A 98 4.85 -3.57 -8.79
C PHE A 98 5.42 -4.56 -7.79
N ASN A 99 6.74 -4.65 -7.69
CA ASN A 99 7.40 -5.22 -6.53
C ASN A 99 7.24 -4.23 -5.35
N GLY A 100 6.68 -4.68 -4.26
CA GLY A 100 6.45 -3.85 -3.08
C GLY A 100 7.30 -4.23 -1.87
N TYR A 101 8.12 -5.28 -1.97
CA TYR A 101 8.88 -5.80 -0.85
C TYR A 101 10.25 -6.36 -1.26
N TYR A 102 11.24 -6.20 -0.37
CA TYR A 102 12.58 -6.75 -0.52
C TYR A 102 12.92 -7.62 0.70
N ASP A 103 13.62 -8.72 0.46
CA ASP A 103 14.17 -9.53 1.53
C ASP A 103 15.37 -8.85 2.22
N ASP A 104 15.88 -9.44 3.29
CA ASP A 104 17.05 -8.93 4.03
C ASP A 104 18.33 -8.91 3.19
N HIS A 105 18.36 -9.65 2.09
CA HIS A 105 19.45 -9.69 1.12
C HIS A 105 19.28 -8.68 -0.02
N LYS A 106 18.22 -7.86 0.01
CA LYS A 106 17.84 -6.87 -1.00
C LYS A 106 17.40 -7.48 -2.33
N ASN A 107 16.91 -8.71 -2.34
CA ASN A 107 16.27 -9.29 -3.51
C ASN A 107 14.78 -8.88 -3.54
N PRO A 108 14.23 -8.54 -4.72
CA PRO A 108 12.80 -8.31 -4.83
C PRO A 108 12.04 -9.58 -4.52
N VAL A 109 10.97 -9.46 -3.76
CA VAL A 109 10.13 -10.61 -3.37
C VAL A 109 9.19 -11.02 -4.49
N GLU A 110 8.65 -10.04 -5.21
CA GLU A 110 7.75 -10.27 -6.33
C GLU A 110 8.53 -10.44 -7.63
N CYS A 111 8.08 -11.34 -8.48
CA CYS A 111 8.74 -11.64 -9.76
C CYS A 111 7.77 -12.28 -10.77
N CYS A 112 8.13 -12.23 -12.04
CA CYS A 112 7.50 -12.98 -13.13
C CYS A 112 8.56 -13.78 -13.88
N GLU A 113 8.71 -15.04 -13.54
CA GLU A 113 9.60 -15.98 -14.20
C GLU A 113 8.76 -17.15 -14.74
N LYS A 114 9.30 -17.88 -15.73
CA LYS A 114 8.57 -18.92 -16.45
C LYS A 114 7.80 -19.91 -15.55
N ASP A 115 8.40 -20.32 -14.45
CA ASP A 115 7.83 -21.33 -13.54
C ASP A 115 7.52 -20.74 -12.15
N ARG A 116 7.67 -19.41 -11.98
CA ARG A 116 7.54 -18.75 -10.70
C ARG A 116 6.94 -17.37 -10.84
N VAL A 117 5.68 -17.24 -10.49
CA VAL A 117 5.00 -15.95 -10.42
C VAL A 117 4.74 -15.61 -8.96
N ARG A 118 5.27 -14.48 -8.52
CA ARG A 118 5.05 -13.91 -7.20
C ARG A 118 4.43 -12.53 -7.33
N MET A 119 3.20 -12.41 -6.89
CA MET A 119 2.44 -11.18 -6.86
C MET A 119 1.79 -11.02 -5.50
N MET A 120 1.84 -9.81 -4.95
CA MET A 120 1.17 -9.44 -3.69
C MET A 120 0.14 -8.35 -3.97
N LEU A 121 -1.10 -8.56 -3.52
CA LEU A 121 -2.20 -7.61 -3.71
C LEU A 121 -1.95 -6.28 -3.00
N THR A 122 -1.41 -6.34 -1.79
CA THR A 122 -1.19 -5.16 -0.94
C THR A 122 -0.34 -4.10 -1.65
N SER A 123 0.76 -4.51 -2.28
CA SER A 123 1.65 -3.62 -3.05
C SER A 123 0.87 -2.88 -4.15
N GLN A 124 0.00 -3.59 -4.84
CA GLN A 124 -0.78 -3.06 -5.95
C GLN A 124 -1.84 -2.07 -5.47
N VAL A 125 -2.54 -2.42 -4.39
CA VAL A 125 -3.56 -1.54 -3.78
C VAL A 125 -2.95 -0.19 -3.41
N PHE A 126 -1.82 -0.19 -2.73
CA PHE A 126 -1.15 1.05 -2.35
C PHE A 126 -0.56 1.82 -3.55
N ALA A 127 -0.05 1.13 -4.57
CA ALA A 127 0.43 1.78 -5.79
C ALA A 127 -0.72 2.51 -6.53
N ILE A 128 -1.92 1.92 -6.57
CA ILE A 128 -3.10 2.53 -7.17
C ILE A 128 -3.61 3.69 -6.30
N MET A 129 -3.81 3.47 -5.00
CA MET A 129 -4.34 4.48 -4.06
C MET A 129 -3.46 5.73 -3.98
N SER A 130 -2.15 5.57 -4.01
CA SER A 130 -1.20 6.70 -3.95
C SER A 130 -1.09 7.48 -5.26
N GLY A 131 -1.67 6.99 -6.36
CA GLY A 131 -1.47 7.53 -7.71
C GLY A 131 -0.09 7.21 -8.30
N THR A 132 0.67 6.30 -7.67
CA THR A 132 1.93 5.80 -8.23
C THR A 132 1.67 5.01 -9.51
N ALA A 133 0.68 4.12 -9.54
CA ALA A 133 0.28 3.45 -10.77
C ALA A 133 -0.38 4.42 -11.75
N THR A 134 0.06 4.41 -13.01
CA THR A 134 -0.66 5.11 -14.09
C THR A 134 -1.96 4.38 -14.41
N LYS A 135 -2.83 4.98 -15.25
CA LYS A 135 -4.06 4.29 -15.69
C LYS A 135 -3.77 2.98 -16.44
N GLU A 136 -2.76 2.99 -17.29
CA GLU A 136 -2.32 1.81 -18.04
C GLU A 136 -1.78 0.74 -17.10
N GLN A 137 -0.98 1.14 -16.12
CA GLN A 137 -0.47 0.22 -15.09
C GLN A 137 -1.60 -0.30 -14.21
N THR A 138 -2.58 0.53 -13.82
CA THR A 138 -3.76 0.08 -13.07
C THR A 138 -4.56 -0.96 -13.85
N ALA A 139 -4.77 -0.75 -15.15
CA ALA A 139 -5.42 -1.74 -16.02
C ALA A 139 -4.63 -3.05 -16.09
N ALA A 140 -3.30 -2.98 -16.21
CA ALA A 140 -2.43 -4.15 -16.22
C ALA A 140 -2.46 -4.90 -14.88
N ILE A 141 -2.38 -4.17 -13.76
CA ILE A 141 -2.52 -4.73 -12.41
C ILE A 141 -3.85 -5.47 -12.26
N SER A 142 -4.95 -4.88 -12.71
CA SER A 142 -6.28 -5.50 -12.60
C SER A 142 -6.34 -6.83 -13.35
N ARG A 143 -5.79 -6.88 -14.58
CA ARG A 143 -5.72 -8.15 -15.34
C ARG A 143 -4.80 -9.18 -14.67
N SER A 144 -3.66 -8.73 -14.13
CA SER A 144 -2.74 -9.61 -13.40
C SER A 144 -3.38 -10.16 -12.12
N ALA A 145 -4.13 -9.33 -11.38
CA ALA A 145 -4.84 -9.75 -10.19
C ALA A 145 -5.95 -10.77 -10.53
N ASP A 146 -6.69 -10.55 -11.62
CA ASP A 146 -7.67 -11.52 -12.11
C ASP A 146 -7.04 -12.85 -12.48
N LYS A 147 -5.85 -12.83 -13.08
CA LYS A 147 -5.13 -14.02 -13.54
C LYS A 147 -4.46 -14.81 -12.42
N TYR A 148 -3.88 -14.11 -11.43
CA TYR A 148 -2.97 -14.72 -10.47
C TYR A 148 -3.48 -14.74 -9.02
N LEU A 149 -4.39 -13.82 -8.67
CA LEU A 149 -4.85 -13.67 -7.29
C LEU A 149 -6.32 -14.02 -7.10
N PHE A 150 -7.13 -13.95 -8.17
CA PHE A 150 -8.54 -14.29 -8.07
C PHE A 150 -8.76 -15.79 -7.84
N ASP A 151 -9.51 -16.12 -6.80
CA ASP A 151 -9.86 -17.49 -6.45
C ASP A 151 -11.34 -17.53 -6.04
N GLU A 152 -12.15 -18.15 -6.90
CA GLU A 152 -13.59 -18.24 -6.71
C GLU A 152 -13.95 -19.06 -5.47
N LYS A 153 -13.21 -20.14 -5.20
CA LYS A 153 -13.43 -21.01 -4.04
C LYS A 153 -13.14 -20.29 -2.73
N ALA A 154 -12.05 -19.51 -2.69
CA ALA A 154 -11.69 -18.72 -1.53
C ALA A 154 -12.56 -17.46 -1.37
N GLY A 155 -13.38 -17.13 -2.38
CA GLY A 155 -14.35 -16.04 -2.34
C GLY A 155 -13.79 -14.66 -2.73
N GLY A 156 -12.68 -14.60 -3.48
CA GLY A 156 -12.17 -13.31 -3.95
C GLY A 156 -10.69 -13.27 -4.32
N TYR A 157 -10.09 -12.11 -4.08
CA TYR A 157 -8.69 -11.86 -4.40
C TYR A 157 -7.80 -12.17 -3.21
N ARG A 158 -6.91 -13.15 -3.37
CA ARG A 158 -5.92 -13.54 -2.37
C ARG A 158 -4.89 -12.43 -2.13
N LEU A 159 -4.34 -12.37 -0.93
CA LEU A 159 -3.27 -11.41 -0.61
C LEU A 159 -2.00 -11.61 -1.41
N ASN A 160 -1.68 -12.84 -1.76
CA ASN A 160 -0.51 -13.17 -2.57
C ASN A 160 -0.69 -14.50 -3.30
N THR A 161 0.10 -14.70 -4.35
CA THR A 161 0.25 -16.00 -5.02
C THR A 161 0.93 -17.01 -4.08
N ASN A 162 0.74 -18.31 -4.34
CA ASN A 162 1.47 -19.35 -3.60
C ASN A 162 2.95 -19.34 -4.02
N PHE A 163 3.83 -19.01 -3.10
CA PHE A 163 5.28 -18.98 -3.37
C PHE A 163 5.91 -20.36 -3.45
N ARG A 164 5.19 -21.42 -3.01
CA ARG A 164 5.63 -22.82 -3.03
C ARG A 164 6.96 -23.09 -2.34
N GLU A 165 7.34 -22.20 -1.44
CA GLU A 165 8.52 -22.33 -0.59
C GLU A 165 8.29 -21.59 0.73
N GLU A 166 8.97 -22.03 1.76
CA GLU A 166 8.99 -21.35 3.06
C GLU A 166 10.00 -20.20 3.02
N LYS A 167 9.56 -19.02 3.46
CA LYS A 167 10.36 -17.79 3.45
C LYS A 167 10.37 -17.14 4.84
N PHE A 168 10.98 -17.83 5.80
CA PHE A 168 11.02 -17.36 7.19
C PHE A 168 11.76 -16.02 7.36
N ASP A 169 12.60 -15.64 6.39
CA ASP A 169 13.28 -14.36 6.28
C ASP A 169 12.36 -13.19 5.88
N LEU A 170 11.11 -13.46 5.44
CA LEU A 170 10.14 -12.43 5.06
C LEU A 170 9.16 -12.07 6.18
N GLY A 171 9.44 -12.49 7.40
CA GLY A 171 8.67 -12.15 8.59
C GLY A 171 7.40 -12.98 8.79
N ARG A 172 6.47 -12.47 9.61
CA ARG A 172 5.30 -13.18 10.12
C ARG A 172 4.42 -13.79 9.03
N MET A 173 4.28 -13.14 7.89
CA MET A 173 3.40 -13.58 6.79
C MET A 173 3.62 -15.06 6.44
N PHE A 174 4.87 -15.48 6.30
CA PHE A 174 5.24 -16.85 5.95
C PHE A 174 5.31 -17.82 7.12
N GLY A 175 4.94 -17.39 8.33
CA GLY A 175 4.68 -18.27 9.47
C GLY A 175 3.32 -19.00 9.41
N PHE A 176 2.47 -18.64 8.43
CA PHE A 176 1.18 -19.28 8.20
C PHE A 176 1.22 -20.16 6.94
N ALA A 177 0.45 -21.25 6.94
CA ALA A 177 0.22 -22.03 5.74
C ALA A 177 -0.41 -21.16 4.64
N TYR A 178 -0.14 -21.48 3.38
CA TYR A 178 -0.74 -20.75 2.27
C TYR A 178 -2.27 -20.91 2.28
N GLY A 179 -2.95 -19.77 2.16
CA GLY A 179 -4.39 -19.66 2.26
C GLY A 179 -4.90 -19.26 3.65
N GLU A 180 -3.97 -19.11 4.60
CA GLU A 180 -4.26 -18.69 5.97
C GLU A 180 -3.68 -17.33 6.27
N LYS A 181 -4.47 -16.48 6.90
CA LYS A 181 -4.09 -15.12 7.33
C LYS A 181 -3.34 -14.36 6.22
N GLU A 182 -2.23 -13.70 6.59
CA GLU A 182 -1.46 -12.86 5.68
C GLU A 182 -0.81 -13.64 4.52
N ASN A 183 -0.78 -14.98 4.56
CA ASN A 183 -0.22 -15.81 3.51
C ASN A 183 -1.30 -16.35 2.57
N GLY A 184 -1.82 -15.53 1.69
CA GLY A 184 -2.71 -15.93 0.60
C GLY A 184 -4.17 -16.12 0.95
N ALA A 185 -4.64 -15.73 2.14
CA ALA A 185 -6.07 -15.64 2.42
C ALA A 185 -6.73 -14.47 1.67
N VAL A 186 -8.05 -14.48 1.58
CA VAL A 186 -8.83 -13.35 1.06
C VAL A 186 -9.20 -12.44 2.22
N PHE A 187 -8.47 -11.36 2.41
CA PHE A 187 -8.73 -10.39 3.48
C PHE A 187 -9.82 -9.40 3.08
N SER A 188 -10.89 -9.32 3.87
CA SER A 188 -12.06 -8.50 3.58
C SER A 188 -11.70 -7.01 3.46
N HIS A 189 -10.93 -6.46 4.40
CA HIS A 189 -10.55 -5.05 4.34
C HIS A 189 -9.62 -4.75 3.14
N MET A 190 -8.71 -5.65 2.77
CA MET A 190 -7.84 -5.46 1.60
C MET A 190 -8.63 -5.52 0.31
N ALA A 191 -9.64 -6.40 0.21
CA ALA A 191 -10.55 -6.44 -0.92
C ALA A 191 -11.32 -5.12 -1.07
N VAL A 192 -11.85 -4.56 0.03
CA VAL A 192 -12.53 -3.26 0.01
C VAL A 192 -11.58 -2.12 -0.36
N MET A 193 -10.34 -2.12 0.16
CA MET A 193 -9.32 -1.14 -0.23
C MET A 193 -8.98 -1.25 -1.71
N TYR A 194 -8.90 -2.47 -2.25
CA TYR A 194 -8.65 -2.69 -3.67
C TYR A 194 -9.79 -2.15 -4.53
N ALA A 195 -11.04 -2.44 -4.17
CA ALA A 195 -12.21 -1.89 -4.86
C ALA A 195 -12.21 -0.35 -4.83
N ASN A 196 -11.95 0.25 -3.67
CA ASN A 196 -11.85 1.71 -3.52
C ASN A 196 -10.74 2.29 -4.41
N ALA A 197 -9.56 1.66 -4.43
CA ALA A 197 -8.46 2.06 -5.28
C ALA A 197 -8.85 2.06 -6.76
N LEU A 198 -9.52 1.00 -7.22
CA LEU A 198 -10.03 0.88 -8.59
C LEU A 198 -11.09 1.95 -8.90
N TYR A 199 -12.06 2.16 -8.02
CA TYR A 199 -13.09 3.20 -8.19
C TYR A 199 -12.48 4.61 -8.28
N SER A 200 -11.51 4.91 -7.43
CA SER A 200 -10.85 6.24 -7.43
C SER A 200 -10.10 6.54 -8.73
N GLN A 201 -9.70 5.49 -9.47
CA GLN A 201 -9.06 5.60 -10.79
C GLN A 201 -10.02 5.44 -11.97
N GLY A 202 -11.33 5.27 -11.69
CA GLY A 202 -12.39 5.13 -12.71
C GLY A 202 -12.59 3.71 -13.24
N PHE A 203 -11.99 2.70 -12.64
CA PHE A 203 -12.16 1.28 -12.97
C PHE A 203 -13.40 0.71 -12.27
N VAL A 204 -14.58 1.21 -12.67
CA VAL A 204 -15.85 0.95 -11.98
C VAL A 204 -16.26 -0.52 -12.06
N LYS A 205 -16.08 -1.16 -13.21
CA LYS A 205 -16.47 -2.57 -13.42
C LYS A 205 -15.61 -3.51 -12.58
N GLU A 206 -14.33 -3.25 -12.56
CA GLU A 206 -13.34 -4.02 -11.84
C GLU A 206 -13.55 -3.86 -10.31
N GLY A 207 -13.74 -2.63 -9.84
CA GLY A 207 -14.06 -2.35 -8.44
C GLY A 207 -15.37 -3.01 -7.99
N TYR A 208 -16.42 -2.95 -8.84
CA TYR A 208 -17.68 -3.65 -8.57
C TYR A 208 -17.50 -5.17 -8.50
N LYS A 209 -16.71 -5.76 -9.41
CA LYS A 209 -16.40 -7.20 -9.37
C LYS A 209 -15.81 -7.60 -8.02
N VAL A 210 -14.83 -6.83 -7.50
CA VAL A 210 -14.20 -7.10 -6.20
C VAL A 210 -15.22 -7.10 -5.07
N LEU A 211 -16.04 -6.04 -4.96
CA LEU A 211 -17.06 -5.93 -3.90
C LEU A 211 -18.15 -6.99 -4.02
N ASN A 212 -18.62 -7.23 -5.25
CA ASN A 212 -19.67 -8.22 -5.50
C ASN A 212 -19.20 -9.65 -5.15
N THR A 213 -17.95 -9.99 -5.45
CA THR A 213 -17.38 -11.29 -5.08
C THR A 213 -17.28 -11.44 -3.57
N LEU A 214 -16.80 -10.40 -2.87
CA LEU A 214 -16.74 -10.38 -1.42
C LEU A 214 -18.13 -10.52 -0.78
N LEU A 215 -19.14 -9.81 -1.33
CA LEU A 215 -20.52 -9.92 -0.86
C LEU A 215 -21.06 -11.35 -1.01
N HIS A 216 -20.86 -11.97 -2.17
CA HIS A 216 -21.30 -13.35 -2.39
C HIS A 216 -20.64 -14.33 -1.44
N ALA A 217 -19.32 -14.18 -1.20
CA ALA A 217 -18.60 -15.00 -0.22
C ALA A 217 -19.18 -14.82 1.20
N ALA A 218 -19.44 -13.57 1.61
CA ALA A 218 -20.00 -13.27 2.93
C ALA A 218 -21.44 -13.79 3.09
N MET A 219 -22.25 -13.80 2.02
CA MET A 219 -23.64 -14.29 2.03
C MET A 219 -23.77 -15.81 1.83
N ASN A 220 -22.72 -16.48 1.48
CA ASN A 220 -22.69 -17.95 1.38
C ASN A 220 -22.45 -18.57 2.76
N PHE A 221 -23.51 -18.71 3.54
CA PHE A 221 -23.41 -19.21 4.92
C PHE A 221 -23.00 -20.69 5.02
N GLU A 222 -23.17 -21.45 3.95
CA GLU A 222 -22.76 -22.86 3.91
C GLU A 222 -21.25 -23.04 3.88
N SER A 223 -20.52 -22.09 3.27
CA SER A 223 -19.05 -22.08 3.24
C SER A 223 -18.42 -21.15 4.26
N SER A 224 -18.97 -19.93 4.42
CA SER A 224 -18.39 -18.94 5.31
C SER A 224 -18.51 -19.27 6.80
N TYR A 225 -19.59 -19.95 7.19
CA TYR A 225 -19.98 -20.22 8.58
C TYR A 225 -20.05 -18.96 9.48
N MET A 226 -20.15 -17.77 8.86
CA MET A 226 -20.17 -16.49 9.54
C MET A 226 -21.46 -15.73 9.26
N TYR A 227 -22.32 -15.62 10.28
CA TYR A 227 -23.57 -14.85 10.18
C TYR A 227 -23.98 -14.30 11.54
N PRO A 228 -24.44 -13.06 11.63
CA PRO A 228 -24.46 -12.05 10.58
C PRO A 228 -23.15 -11.25 10.60
N GLY A 229 -22.31 -11.33 9.63
CA GLY A 229 -21.11 -10.51 9.62
C GLY A 229 -20.14 -10.78 8.50
N LEU A 230 -19.30 -9.79 8.24
CA LEU A 230 -18.16 -9.92 7.35
C LEU A 230 -16.94 -10.37 8.19
N PRO A 231 -16.33 -11.53 7.90
CA PRO A 231 -15.15 -11.98 8.62
C PRO A 231 -13.94 -11.10 8.31
N GLU A 232 -12.90 -11.20 9.12
CA GLU A 232 -11.62 -10.56 8.83
C GLU A 232 -11.05 -11.08 7.51
N TYR A 233 -11.08 -12.41 7.33
CA TYR A 233 -10.63 -13.05 6.10
C TYR A 233 -11.38 -14.36 5.82
N PHE A 234 -11.29 -14.82 4.57
CA PHE A 234 -11.69 -16.15 4.14
C PHE A 234 -10.44 -17.00 3.83
N ASP A 235 -10.45 -18.25 4.28
CA ASP A 235 -9.38 -19.21 3.99
C ASP A 235 -9.51 -19.82 2.58
N SER A 236 -8.69 -20.81 2.27
CA SER A 236 -8.70 -21.50 0.96
C SER A 236 -9.98 -22.26 0.66
N ASP A 237 -10.80 -22.56 1.65
CA ASP A 237 -12.07 -23.26 1.50
C ASP A 237 -13.28 -22.30 1.50
N GLY A 238 -13.03 -20.98 1.57
CA GLY A 238 -14.07 -19.96 1.67
C GLY A 238 -14.67 -19.85 3.06
N ARG A 239 -14.03 -20.45 4.08
CA ARG A 239 -14.46 -20.35 5.47
C ARG A 239 -14.06 -18.99 6.04
N GLY A 240 -15.02 -18.29 6.61
CA GLY A 240 -14.78 -17.02 7.29
C GLY A 240 -14.14 -17.21 8.66
N LEU A 241 -13.16 -16.39 8.98
CA LEU A 241 -12.41 -16.43 10.23
C LEU A 241 -12.38 -15.04 10.88
N TYR A 242 -12.55 -15.02 12.22
CA TYR A 242 -12.59 -13.83 13.06
C TYR A 242 -13.78 -12.89 12.77
N ALA A 243 -14.82 -13.01 13.60
CA ALA A 243 -16.08 -12.25 13.53
C ALA A 243 -16.09 -10.94 14.33
N TYR A 244 -14.94 -10.39 14.68
CA TYR A 244 -14.95 -9.13 15.40
C TYR A 244 -15.07 -7.93 14.45
N LEU A 245 -15.70 -6.87 14.93
CA LEU A 245 -15.85 -5.60 14.22
C LEU A 245 -14.47 -4.94 14.03
N THR A 246 -13.74 -5.41 13.03
CA THR A 246 -12.50 -4.78 12.59
C THR A 246 -12.76 -3.81 11.47
N GLY A 247 -11.70 -3.23 10.95
CA GLY A 247 -11.72 -2.36 9.80
C GLY A 247 -12.55 -2.88 8.62
N ALA A 248 -12.69 -4.22 8.44
CA ALA A 248 -13.46 -4.82 7.35
C ALA A 248 -14.91 -4.34 7.32
N ALA A 249 -15.63 -4.41 8.43
CA ALA A 249 -17.02 -3.97 8.51
C ALA A 249 -17.18 -2.45 8.32
N SER A 250 -16.23 -1.67 8.84
CA SER A 250 -16.24 -0.20 8.71
C SER A 250 -15.92 0.29 7.29
N TRP A 251 -15.21 -0.51 6.50
CA TRP A 251 -14.82 -0.13 5.14
C TRP A 251 -15.87 -0.51 4.11
N TYR A 252 -16.70 -1.50 4.42
CA TYR A 252 -17.75 -1.96 3.51
C TYR A 252 -19.02 -1.10 3.59
N MET A 253 -19.28 -0.47 4.74
CA MET A 253 -20.41 0.44 4.95
C MET A 253 -20.09 1.86 4.47
#